data_1c171c5cad07fd4fcd3ff5890186f2d5
#
_entry.id   1c171c5cad07fd4fcd3ff5890186f2d5
#
_cell.length_a   1.000
_cell.length_b   1.000
_cell.length_c   1.000
_cell.angle_alpha   90.00
_cell.angle_beta   90.00
_cell.angle_gamma   90.00
#
_symmetry.space_group_name_H-M   'P 1'
#
loop_
_entity.id
_entity.type
_entity.pdbx_description
1 polymer ?
#
loop_
_entity_poly.entity_id
_entity_poly.type
_entity_poly.pdbx_seq_one_letter_code
_entity_poly.pdbx_strand_id
1 'polypeptide(L)'
;MAFDGCVATPANRYSIKSEAGTAVTADCSPASKVIHHLPTGTIVVCAEVRADDDGADRVRISSPAGWVSAEDLEPAVAAPRHDLDFATFSQRHLTVAPGDHYGLEFPFTIEALREFGPAFLTAAFKAAGSISEDNEVTEIVELKRLGIQGASENAFLTVAYAKAEPGLDTALFVKFPPADPGHKFGLARMSCGEVDMMRLSRERTLPVEMAKYYFGDHCDHTTNYILITERIRFGEAPIEPAYRKGYDQYVPEIDEHYQVLAKAIARLVAAHKAGTIGHDLENIFPFARAARDFAPIENAEALVDRLIDFISRVAPHLFVPETTTPAFLARWRKDVLFGLEHKDAVIAYLHKNVDYTGLCHPNLNVDNAWFWRDESDQLHAGLLDWGGAGQMSIAQALDGMVMMPDPKKYTRLRHDLIAAFIGEYAAISGVALDVDELTLQCKAGIYSTAICTILTIIVDALSLFPEETYKGMKDIYDDTLQSTGMVAAIIWIDNTLREWLEDVTPGDACRRIVALSN
;
A
#
# COMPACT_ATOMS: atom_id res chain seq x y z
N MET A 1 18.81 -21.12 -22.48
CA MET A 1 17.46 -20.51 -22.38
C MET A 1 17.52 -19.19 -23.12
N ALA A 2 16.59 -18.92 -24.02
CA ALA A 2 16.52 -17.59 -24.60
C ALA A 2 15.81 -16.67 -23.59
N PHE A 3 16.56 -15.75 -23.01
CA PHE A 3 16.02 -14.67 -22.17
C PHE A 3 15.64 -13.51 -23.09
N ASP A 4 14.64 -13.73 -23.97
CA ASP A 4 14.22 -12.71 -24.93
C ASP A 4 13.69 -11.48 -24.20
N GLY A 5 14.45 -10.38 -24.28
CA GLY A 5 14.01 -9.03 -23.93
C GLY A 5 13.59 -8.84 -22.48
N CYS A 6 14.39 -9.33 -21.50
CA CYS A 6 14.07 -9.23 -20.06
C CYS A 6 13.84 -7.78 -19.61
N VAL A 7 12.61 -7.37 -19.64
CA VAL A 7 12.08 -6.27 -18.83
C VAL A 7 11.41 -6.94 -17.62
N ALA A 8 11.56 -6.40 -16.42
CA ALA A 8 10.86 -6.92 -15.24
C ALA A 8 9.35 -6.93 -15.51
N THR A 9 8.83 -8.12 -15.73
CA THR A 9 7.38 -8.34 -15.91
C THR A 9 6.96 -9.45 -14.96
N PRO A 10 5.69 -9.53 -14.61
CA PRO A 10 5.15 -10.63 -13.80
C PRO A 10 5.49 -12.04 -14.33
N ALA A 11 5.80 -12.14 -15.62
CA ALA A 11 6.16 -13.39 -16.29
C ALA A 11 7.62 -13.80 -16.08
N ASN A 12 8.50 -12.92 -15.60
CA ASN A 12 9.94 -13.15 -15.50
C ASN A 12 10.36 -13.67 -14.11
N ARG A 13 9.63 -14.63 -13.60
CA ARG A 13 9.94 -15.32 -12.34
C ARG A 13 10.78 -16.56 -12.60
N TYR A 14 11.83 -16.72 -11.80
CA TYR A 14 12.74 -17.84 -11.86
C TYR A 14 12.99 -18.41 -10.47
N SER A 15 13.25 -19.71 -10.38
CA SER A 15 13.69 -20.41 -9.18
C SER A 15 15.17 -20.71 -9.25
N ILE A 16 15.87 -20.62 -8.12
CA ILE A 16 17.25 -21.12 -8.01
C ILE A 16 17.21 -22.64 -8.04
N LYS A 17 17.80 -23.24 -9.08
CA LYS A 17 17.83 -24.71 -9.28
C LYS A 17 19.12 -25.35 -8.78
N SER A 18 20.20 -24.58 -8.60
CA SER A 18 21.49 -25.10 -8.14
C SER A 18 21.35 -25.68 -6.73
N GLU A 19 21.81 -26.94 -6.52
CA GLU A 19 21.78 -27.61 -5.21
C GLU A 19 22.60 -26.87 -4.14
N ALA A 20 23.65 -26.16 -4.56
CA ALA A 20 24.47 -25.32 -3.70
C ALA A 20 23.89 -23.91 -3.45
N GLY A 21 22.73 -23.58 -4.08
CA GLY A 21 22.25 -22.20 -4.17
C GLY A 21 23.06 -21.41 -5.21
N THR A 22 22.94 -20.09 -5.18
CA THR A 22 23.70 -19.18 -6.08
C THR A 22 24.23 -17.96 -5.33
N ALA A 23 25.39 -17.46 -5.75
CA ALA A 23 25.96 -16.22 -5.25
C ALA A 23 25.33 -15.02 -5.99
N VAL A 24 24.94 -13.99 -5.24
CA VAL A 24 24.53 -12.70 -5.77
C VAL A 24 25.73 -11.76 -5.73
N THR A 25 26.13 -11.23 -6.88
CA THR A 25 27.26 -10.29 -7.00
C THR A 25 26.80 -8.86 -7.17
N ALA A 26 27.65 -7.91 -6.77
CA ALA A 26 27.31 -6.48 -6.80
C ALA A 26 27.13 -5.94 -8.22
N ASP A 27 27.90 -6.47 -9.17
CA ASP A 27 27.78 -6.15 -10.61
C ASP A 27 27.82 -7.41 -11.49
N CYS A 28 27.77 -7.23 -12.81
CA CYS A 28 27.64 -8.31 -13.77
C CYS A 28 28.84 -9.27 -13.80
N SER A 29 30.04 -8.82 -13.40
CA SER A 29 31.23 -9.67 -13.38
C SER A 29 31.15 -10.74 -12.29
N PRO A 30 31.44 -12.04 -12.60
CA PRO A 30 31.50 -13.09 -11.58
C PRO A 30 32.62 -12.89 -10.55
N ALA A 31 33.64 -12.09 -10.89
CA ALA A 31 34.71 -11.69 -10.00
C ALA A 31 34.32 -10.54 -9.05
N SER A 32 33.15 -9.96 -9.23
CA SER A 32 32.63 -8.90 -8.37
C SER A 32 32.35 -9.39 -6.97
N LYS A 33 32.28 -8.45 -6.02
CA LYS A 33 32.00 -8.74 -4.62
C LYS A 33 30.67 -9.50 -4.48
N VAL A 34 30.72 -10.67 -3.86
CA VAL A 34 29.51 -11.39 -3.45
C VAL A 34 28.85 -10.62 -2.31
N ILE A 35 27.58 -10.28 -2.49
CA ILE A 35 26.76 -9.54 -1.52
C ILE A 35 25.76 -10.42 -0.80
N HIS A 36 25.29 -11.52 -1.45
CA HIS A 36 24.38 -12.49 -0.87
C HIS A 36 24.62 -13.88 -1.42
N HIS A 37 24.08 -14.89 -0.73
CA HIS A 37 23.87 -16.24 -1.23
C HIS A 37 22.40 -16.62 -1.14
N LEU A 38 21.82 -17.08 -2.25
CA LEU A 38 20.43 -17.52 -2.32
C LEU A 38 20.36 -19.04 -2.30
N PRO A 39 19.55 -19.62 -1.39
CA PRO A 39 19.35 -21.06 -1.35
C PRO A 39 18.54 -21.57 -2.56
N THR A 40 18.66 -22.87 -2.82
CA THR A 40 17.83 -23.57 -3.81
C THR A 40 16.35 -23.34 -3.54
N GLY A 41 15.56 -23.19 -4.60
CA GLY A 41 14.13 -22.94 -4.53
C GLY A 41 13.73 -21.49 -4.25
N THR A 42 14.69 -20.58 -3.99
CA THR A 42 14.38 -19.15 -3.88
C THR A 42 13.80 -18.63 -5.19
N ILE A 43 12.66 -17.95 -5.12
CA ILE A 43 12.05 -17.32 -6.29
C ILE A 43 12.59 -15.89 -6.43
N VAL A 44 13.02 -15.55 -7.64
CA VAL A 44 13.55 -14.23 -8.00
C VAL A 44 12.84 -13.67 -9.22
N VAL A 45 12.80 -12.35 -9.33
CA VAL A 45 12.30 -11.66 -10.52
C VAL A 45 13.50 -11.16 -11.34
N CYS A 46 13.59 -11.59 -12.59
CA CYS A 46 14.59 -11.14 -13.54
C CYS A 46 14.27 -9.70 -13.99
N ALA A 47 15.25 -8.83 -13.90
CA ALA A 47 15.15 -7.44 -14.31
C ALA A 47 15.91 -7.16 -15.63
N GLU A 48 17.03 -7.84 -15.82
CA GLU A 48 17.94 -7.61 -16.96
C GLU A 48 18.78 -8.87 -17.19
N VAL A 49 19.15 -9.12 -18.43
CA VAL A 49 20.17 -10.13 -18.79
C VAL A 49 21.32 -9.43 -19.51
N ARG A 50 22.53 -9.76 -19.11
CA ARG A 50 23.75 -9.23 -19.71
C ARG A 50 24.84 -10.31 -19.74
N ALA A 51 25.60 -10.39 -20.81
CA ALA A 51 26.81 -11.20 -20.84
C ALA A 51 27.89 -10.58 -19.93
N ASP A 52 28.60 -11.42 -19.18
CA ASP A 52 29.77 -11.01 -18.41
C ASP A 52 31.03 -10.93 -19.29
N ASP A 53 32.18 -10.68 -18.66
CA ASP A 53 33.47 -10.53 -19.36
C ASP A 53 33.91 -11.80 -20.08
N ASP A 54 33.42 -12.97 -19.66
CA ASP A 54 33.72 -14.29 -20.26
C ASP A 54 32.64 -14.73 -21.25
N GLY A 55 31.61 -13.91 -21.50
CA GLY A 55 30.49 -14.15 -22.40
C GLY A 55 29.40 -15.05 -21.84
N ALA A 56 29.39 -15.32 -20.51
CA ALA A 56 28.31 -16.05 -19.86
C ALA A 56 27.14 -15.12 -19.50
N ASP A 57 25.92 -15.62 -19.65
CA ASP A 57 24.71 -14.83 -19.31
C ASP A 57 24.59 -14.65 -17.79
N ARG A 58 24.49 -13.39 -17.39
CA ARG A 58 24.20 -12.97 -16.01
C ARG A 58 22.84 -12.31 -15.95
N VAL A 59 22.10 -12.60 -14.88
CA VAL A 59 20.75 -12.09 -14.66
C VAL A 59 20.75 -11.14 -13.47
N ARG A 60 20.30 -9.91 -13.70
CA ARG A 60 20.03 -8.96 -12.64
C ARG A 60 18.69 -9.29 -11.99
N ILE A 61 18.68 -9.43 -10.69
CA ILE A 61 17.47 -9.73 -9.91
C ILE A 61 17.04 -8.52 -9.07
N SER A 62 15.74 -8.46 -8.75
CA SER A 62 15.14 -7.31 -8.07
C SER A 62 15.39 -7.30 -6.56
N SER A 63 15.47 -8.48 -5.93
CA SER A 63 15.70 -8.61 -4.49
C SER A 63 16.24 -10.00 -4.13
N PRO A 64 17.37 -10.09 -3.37
CA PRO A 64 18.28 -8.96 -3.12
C PRO A 64 18.79 -8.39 -4.44
N ALA A 65 18.93 -7.05 -4.53
CA ALA A 65 19.35 -6.42 -5.76
C ALA A 65 20.81 -6.79 -6.11
N GLY A 66 21.02 -7.38 -7.27
CA GLY A 66 22.33 -7.84 -7.71
C GLY A 66 22.27 -8.77 -8.91
N TRP A 67 23.36 -9.46 -9.21
CA TRP A 67 23.52 -10.32 -10.38
C TRP A 67 23.76 -11.77 -9.98
N VAL A 68 23.07 -12.70 -10.65
CA VAL A 68 23.23 -14.15 -10.49
C VAL A 68 23.61 -14.79 -11.81
N SER A 69 24.16 -16.02 -11.79
CA SER A 69 24.38 -16.79 -13.01
C SER A 69 23.06 -17.23 -13.62
N ALA A 70 22.88 -17.04 -14.93
CA ALA A 70 21.70 -17.51 -15.65
C ALA A 70 21.56 -19.04 -15.63
N GLU A 71 22.68 -19.75 -15.55
CA GLU A 71 22.70 -21.22 -15.47
C GLU A 71 22.12 -21.78 -14.17
N ASP A 72 22.12 -20.97 -13.09
CA ASP A 72 21.54 -21.35 -11.78
C ASP A 72 20.02 -21.16 -11.72
N LEU A 73 19.39 -20.65 -12.79
CA LEU A 73 17.98 -20.32 -12.84
C LEU A 73 17.16 -21.34 -13.66
N GLU A 74 15.93 -21.55 -13.24
CA GLU A 74 14.89 -22.23 -14.03
C GLU A 74 13.58 -21.44 -13.95
N PRO A 75 12.69 -21.51 -14.94
CA PRO A 75 11.41 -20.84 -14.89
C PRO A 75 10.60 -21.28 -13.65
N ALA A 76 10.16 -20.32 -12.85
CA ALA A 76 9.26 -20.60 -11.72
C ALA A 76 7.80 -20.66 -12.21
N VAL A 77 6.98 -21.36 -11.45
CA VAL A 77 5.53 -21.36 -11.65
C VAL A 77 5.01 -19.93 -11.49
N ALA A 78 4.11 -19.49 -12.37
CA ALA A 78 3.46 -18.19 -12.26
C ALA A 78 2.81 -18.05 -10.87
N ALA A 79 2.89 -16.84 -10.29
CA ALA A 79 2.16 -16.58 -9.05
C ALA A 79 0.66 -16.83 -9.27
N PRO A 80 -0.03 -17.44 -8.30
CA PRO A 80 -1.46 -17.63 -8.40
C PRO A 80 -2.14 -16.29 -8.68
N ARG A 81 -2.89 -16.21 -9.77
CA ARG A 81 -3.83 -15.10 -9.96
C ARG A 81 -5.07 -15.44 -9.16
N HIS A 82 -5.49 -14.53 -8.30
CA HIS A 82 -6.79 -14.64 -7.65
C HIS A 82 -7.87 -14.19 -8.66
N ASP A 83 -8.20 -15.08 -9.59
CA ASP A 83 -9.28 -14.87 -10.56
C ASP A 83 -10.64 -15.19 -9.91
N LEU A 84 -10.95 -14.46 -8.84
CA LEU A 84 -12.25 -14.56 -8.20
C LEU A 84 -13.23 -13.62 -8.92
N ASP A 85 -14.26 -14.20 -9.58
CA ASP A 85 -15.38 -13.45 -10.09
C ASP A 85 -16.42 -13.19 -8.98
N PHE A 86 -17.27 -12.18 -9.18
CA PHE A 86 -18.28 -11.79 -8.18
C PHE A 86 -19.31 -12.88 -7.91
N ALA A 87 -19.65 -13.71 -8.89
CA ALA A 87 -20.63 -14.78 -8.71
C ALA A 87 -20.07 -15.89 -7.81
N THR A 88 -18.83 -16.30 -8.04
CA THR A 88 -18.10 -17.24 -7.17
C THR A 88 -17.90 -16.68 -5.75
N PHE A 89 -17.49 -15.42 -5.64
CA PHE A 89 -17.39 -14.73 -4.36
C PHE A 89 -18.71 -14.74 -3.59
N SER A 90 -19.82 -14.36 -4.24
CA SER A 90 -21.15 -14.27 -3.62
C SER A 90 -21.62 -15.59 -3.01
N GLN A 91 -21.14 -16.73 -3.51
CA GLN A 91 -21.49 -18.05 -2.99
C GLN A 91 -20.67 -18.45 -1.76
N ARG A 92 -19.51 -17.85 -1.55
CA ARG A 92 -18.50 -18.32 -0.59
C ARG A 92 -18.21 -17.37 0.56
N HIS A 93 -18.39 -16.07 0.37
CA HIS A 93 -17.93 -15.04 1.31
C HIS A 93 -18.57 -15.07 2.71
N LEU A 94 -19.66 -15.83 2.90
CA LEU A 94 -20.31 -16.03 4.20
C LEU A 94 -19.97 -17.38 4.85
N THR A 95 -19.09 -18.17 4.24
CA THR A 95 -18.73 -19.49 4.73
C THR A 95 -17.55 -19.39 5.70
N VAL A 96 -17.67 -20.03 6.86
CA VAL A 96 -16.53 -20.27 7.75
C VAL A 96 -15.65 -21.34 7.10
N ALA A 97 -14.36 -21.09 7.05
CA ALA A 97 -13.38 -22.00 6.47
C ALA A 97 -12.05 -21.91 7.23
N PRO A 98 -11.20 -22.95 7.15
CA PRO A 98 -9.84 -22.87 7.68
C PRO A 98 -9.03 -21.76 7.01
N GLY A 99 -8.22 -21.07 7.80
CA GLY A 99 -7.27 -20.08 7.31
C GLY A 99 -6.10 -20.72 6.58
N ASP A 100 -5.53 -19.97 5.63
CA ASP A 100 -4.46 -20.47 4.75
C ASP A 100 -3.10 -20.57 5.48
N HIS A 101 -2.92 -19.83 6.61
CA HIS A 101 -1.68 -19.85 7.36
C HIS A 101 -1.67 -20.87 8.51
N TYR A 102 -2.72 -20.88 9.32
CA TYR A 102 -2.75 -21.73 10.54
C TYR A 102 -3.68 -22.92 10.44
N GLY A 103 -4.51 -23.00 9.39
CA GLY A 103 -5.46 -24.11 9.21
C GLY A 103 -6.59 -24.14 10.25
N LEU A 104 -6.77 -23.07 11.02
CA LEU A 104 -7.85 -22.92 11.99
C LEU A 104 -9.08 -22.30 11.31
N GLU A 105 -10.27 -22.82 11.60
CA GLU A 105 -11.50 -22.10 11.30
C GLU A 105 -11.54 -20.82 12.16
N PHE A 106 -11.86 -19.69 11.56
CA PHE A 106 -11.84 -18.40 12.24
C PHE A 106 -13.09 -17.57 11.99
N PRO A 107 -13.47 -16.71 12.98
CA PRO A 107 -14.56 -15.77 12.83
C PRO A 107 -14.14 -14.60 11.92
N PHE A 108 -15.05 -14.15 11.06
CA PHE A 108 -14.82 -13.01 10.17
C PHE A 108 -15.83 -11.86 10.38
N THR A 109 -16.52 -11.86 11.53
CA THR A 109 -17.38 -10.78 12.02
C THR A 109 -17.28 -10.66 13.54
N ILE A 110 -17.68 -9.52 14.07
CA ILE A 110 -17.68 -9.29 15.53
C ILE A 110 -18.61 -10.28 16.25
N GLU A 111 -19.78 -10.54 15.68
CA GLU A 111 -20.77 -11.48 16.23
C GLU A 111 -20.20 -12.90 16.26
N ALA A 112 -19.59 -13.34 15.16
CA ALA A 112 -18.95 -14.64 15.11
C ALA A 112 -17.81 -14.77 16.13
N LEU A 113 -17.01 -13.72 16.35
CA LEU A 113 -15.96 -13.76 17.37
C LEU A 113 -16.52 -13.97 18.79
N ARG A 114 -17.70 -13.40 19.10
CA ARG A 114 -18.37 -13.68 20.39
C ARG A 114 -18.79 -15.14 20.53
N GLU A 115 -19.29 -15.73 19.44
CA GLU A 115 -19.73 -17.14 19.41
C GLU A 115 -18.54 -18.10 19.51
N PHE A 116 -17.46 -17.82 18.80
CA PHE A 116 -16.21 -18.59 18.89
C PHE A 116 -15.55 -18.49 20.26
N GLY A 117 -15.64 -17.35 20.89
CA GLY A 117 -15.30 -17.12 22.30
C GLY A 117 -13.82 -17.25 22.65
N PRO A 118 -13.50 -17.36 23.97
CA PRO A 118 -12.13 -17.43 24.47
C PRO A 118 -11.36 -18.65 24.00
N ALA A 119 -12.05 -19.76 23.71
CA ALA A 119 -11.41 -21.00 23.24
C ALA A 119 -10.73 -20.81 21.88
N PHE A 120 -11.38 -20.10 20.97
CA PHE A 120 -10.77 -19.73 19.68
C PHE A 120 -9.55 -18.83 19.88
N LEU A 121 -9.67 -17.76 20.70
CA LEU A 121 -8.56 -16.84 20.94
C LEU A 121 -7.35 -17.58 21.55
N THR A 122 -7.59 -18.53 22.45
CA THR A 122 -6.53 -19.38 23.01
C THR A 122 -5.84 -20.19 21.91
N ALA A 123 -6.60 -20.89 21.06
CA ALA A 123 -6.05 -21.69 19.96
C ALA A 123 -5.28 -20.82 18.96
N ALA A 124 -5.87 -19.68 18.57
CA ALA A 124 -5.29 -18.73 17.63
C ALA A 124 -3.97 -18.13 18.14
N PHE A 125 -3.95 -17.65 19.40
CA PHE A 125 -2.76 -17.03 19.97
C PHE A 125 -1.64 -18.05 20.23
N LYS A 126 -1.95 -19.30 20.56
CA LYS A 126 -0.97 -20.38 20.62
C LYS A 126 -0.41 -20.70 19.25
N ALA A 127 -1.25 -20.88 18.24
CA ALA A 127 -0.81 -21.13 16.88
C ALA A 127 0.11 -20.03 16.34
N ALA A 128 -0.18 -18.76 16.69
CA ALA A 128 0.66 -17.61 16.33
C ALA A 128 1.89 -17.44 17.27
N GLY A 129 2.03 -18.23 18.33
CA GLY A 129 3.08 -18.07 19.34
C GLY A 129 3.00 -16.77 20.14
N SER A 130 1.81 -16.20 20.27
CA SER A 130 1.58 -14.92 20.95
C SER A 130 1.35 -15.06 22.44
N ILE A 131 1.00 -16.28 22.92
CA ILE A 131 0.97 -16.68 24.33
C ILE A 131 1.72 -18.00 24.48
N SER A 132 2.14 -18.30 25.71
CA SER A 132 2.79 -19.58 26.02
C SER A 132 1.80 -20.76 25.92
N GLU A 133 2.31 -21.99 25.70
CA GLU A 133 1.49 -23.19 25.54
C GLU A 133 0.65 -23.50 26.78
N ASP A 134 1.11 -23.10 27.96
CA ASP A 134 0.44 -23.34 29.24
C ASP A 134 -0.43 -22.16 29.71
N ASN A 135 -0.59 -21.11 28.86
CA ASN A 135 -1.51 -19.99 29.08
C ASN A 135 -2.79 -20.15 28.27
N GLU A 136 -3.82 -19.41 28.61
CA GLU A 136 -5.10 -19.37 27.88
C GLU A 136 -5.80 -18.04 28.04
N VAL A 137 -6.64 -17.68 27.08
CA VAL A 137 -7.62 -16.61 27.20
C VAL A 137 -8.82 -17.17 27.98
N THR A 138 -9.10 -16.61 29.15
CA THR A 138 -10.18 -17.08 30.03
C THR A 138 -11.50 -16.36 29.76
N GLU A 139 -11.44 -15.12 29.30
CA GLU A 139 -12.62 -14.28 29.12
C GLU A 139 -12.40 -13.23 28.03
N ILE A 140 -13.46 -12.92 27.27
CA ILE A 140 -13.58 -11.70 26.47
C ILE A 140 -14.28 -10.67 27.36
N VAL A 141 -13.50 -9.79 27.99
CA VAL A 141 -14.00 -8.77 28.92
C VAL A 141 -14.77 -7.66 28.17
N GLU A 142 -14.27 -7.26 27.01
CA GLU A 142 -14.91 -6.28 26.15
C GLU A 142 -14.74 -6.68 24.68
N LEU A 143 -15.80 -6.55 23.90
CA LEU A 143 -15.74 -6.58 22.43
C LEU A 143 -16.66 -5.47 21.91
N LYS A 144 -16.07 -4.33 21.62
CA LYS A 144 -16.76 -3.08 21.29
C LYS A 144 -16.52 -2.69 19.85
N ARG A 145 -17.59 -2.73 19.04
CA ARG A 145 -17.55 -2.25 17.66
C ARG A 145 -17.15 -0.78 17.61
N LEU A 146 -16.23 -0.42 16.74
CA LEU A 146 -15.90 0.96 16.44
C LEU A 146 -16.85 1.50 15.37
N GLY A 147 -17.05 2.83 15.38
CA GLY A 147 -17.77 3.49 14.29
C GLY A 147 -17.05 3.27 12.95
N ILE A 148 -17.74 3.59 11.86
CA ILE A 148 -17.20 3.45 10.50
C ILE A 148 -15.93 4.30 10.39
N GLN A 149 -14.79 3.62 10.38
CA GLN A 149 -13.48 4.20 10.13
C GLN A 149 -12.83 3.37 9.01
N GLY A 150 -12.86 3.89 7.80
CA GLY A 150 -12.38 3.15 6.63
C GLY A 150 -13.38 2.11 6.12
N ALA A 151 -12.87 1.13 5.37
CA ALA A 151 -13.69 0.14 4.68
C ALA A 151 -13.91 -1.16 5.47
N SER A 152 -13.11 -1.42 6.50
CA SER A 152 -13.14 -2.66 7.31
C SER A 152 -14.05 -2.52 8.52
N GLU A 153 -14.52 -3.65 9.05
CA GLU A 153 -15.19 -3.70 10.35
C GLU A 153 -14.14 -3.83 11.47
N ASN A 154 -14.16 -2.91 12.43
CA ASN A 154 -13.14 -2.82 13.47
C ASN A 154 -13.78 -2.88 14.87
N ALA A 155 -13.06 -3.50 15.83
CA ALA A 155 -13.47 -3.54 17.22
C ALA A 155 -12.31 -3.40 18.20
N PHE A 156 -12.57 -2.83 19.35
CA PHE A 156 -11.73 -3.02 20.52
C PHE A 156 -12.08 -4.33 21.19
N LEU A 157 -11.03 -5.10 21.50
CA LEU A 157 -11.11 -6.37 22.21
C LEU A 157 -10.30 -6.26 23.50
N THR A 158 -10.91 -6.53 24.63
CA THR A 158 -10.20 -6.68 25.91
C THR A 158 -10.37 -8.11 26.39
N VAL A 159 -9.26 -8.76 26.74
CA VAL A 159 -9.24 -10.15 27.18
C VAL A 159 -8.62 -10.30 28.56
N ALA A 160 -9.01 -11.36 29.28
CA ALA A 160 -8.32 -11.86 30.46
C ALA A 160 -7.56 -13.14 30.12
N TYR A 161 -6.37 -13.28 30.69
CA TYR A 161 -5.55 -14.48 30.56
C TYR A 161 -5.48 -15.23 31.89
N ALA A 162 -5.29 -16.55 31.83
CA ALA A 162 -5.10 -17.36 33.05
C ALA A 162 -3.81 -16.99 33.78
N LYS A 163 -2.79 -16.54 33.04
CA LYS A 163 -1.48 -16.15 33.58
C LYS A 163 -1.04 -14.80 32.98
N ALA A 164 -0.50 -13.93 33.83
CA ALA A 164 0.21 -12.75 33.37
C ALA A 164 1.57 -13.14 32.80
N GLU A 165 1.90 -12.63 31.61
CA GLU A 165 3.21 -12.81 30.97
C GLU A 165 3.81 -11.44 30.65
N PRO A 166 5.14 -11.26 30.76
CA PRO A 166 5.78 -9.99 30.39
C PRO A 166 5.48 -9.60 28.96
N GLY A 167 5.04 -8.38 28.75
CA GLY A 167 4.73 -7.86 27.43
C GLY A 167 3.41 -8.37 26.82
N LEU A 168 2.59 -9.12 27.56
CA LEU A 168 1.28 -9.57 27.08
C LEU A 168 0.24 -8.49 27.30
N ASP A 169 -0.35 -8.00 26.20
CA ASP A 169 -1.38 -6.96 26.25
C ASP A 169 -2.76 -7.58 26.40
N THR A 170 -3.57 -6.97 27.28
CA THR A 170 -4.99 -7.33 27.45
C THR A 170 -5.90 -6.49 26.56
N ALA A 171 -5.46 -5.29 26.18
CA ALA A 171 -6.19 -4.38 25.30
C ALA A 171 -5.71 -4.58 23.86
N LEU A 172 -6.60 -5.09 23.02
CA LEU A 172 -6.31 -5.49 21.64
C LEU A 172 -7.23 -4.73 20.67
N PHE A 173 -6.83 -4.74 19.40
CA PHE A 173 -7.61 -4.25 18.27
C PHE A 173 -7.89 -5.42 17.34
N VAL A 174 -9.11 -5.51 16.81
CA VAL A 174 -9.50 -6.55 15.85
C VAL A 174 -10.05 -5.92 14.60
N LYS A 175 -9.62 -6.43 13.45
CA LYS A 175 -10.06 -6.03 12.13
C LYS A 175 -10.66 -7.21 11.37
N PHE A 176 -11.81 -6.98 10.72
CA PHE A 176 -12.55 -7.93 9.93
C PHE A 176 -12.83 -7.38 8.52
N PRO A 177 -13.24 -8.23 7.55
CA PRO A 177 -13.69 -7.76 6.25
C PRO A 177 -14.88 -6.79 6.37
N PRO A 178 -15.09 -5.93 5.36
CA PRO A 178 -16.31 -5.14 5.26
C PRO A 178 -17.56 -6.01 5.31
N ALA A 179 -18.62 -5.52 5.94
CA ALA A 179 -19.91 -6.20 5.95
C ALA A 179 -20.62 -6.12 4.59
N ASP A 180 -20.43 -5.03 3.84
CA ASP A 180 -21.01 -4.87 2.50
C ASP A 180 -20.31 -5.79 1.48
N PRO A 181 -21.06 -6.65 0.76
CA PRO A 181 -20.46 -7.61 -0.17
C PRO A 181 -19.70 -6.96 -1.33
N GLY A 182 -20.14 -5.81 -1.83
CA GLY A 182 -19.48 -5.11 -2.93
C GLY A 182 -18.13 -4.54 -2.49
N HIS A 183 -18.08 -3.88 -1.33
CA HIS A 183 -16.83 -3.41 -0.73
C HIS A 183 -15.89 -4.57 -0.40
N LYS A 184 -16.42 -5.65 0.19
CA LYS A 184 -15.63 -6.84 0.51
C LYS A 184 -14.99 -7.45 -0.73
N PHE A 185 -15.73 -7.58 -1.82
CA PHE A 185 -15.19 -8.08 -3.09
C PHE A 185 -14.11 -7.16 -3.66
N GLY A 186 -14.36 -5.85 -3.66
CA GLY A 186 -13.39 -4.86 -4.14
C GLY A 186 -12.08 -4.85 -3.35
N LEU A 187 -12.13 -5.16 -2.05
CA LEU A 187 -10.98 -5.16 -1.15
C LEU A 187 -10.36 -6.55 -0.91
N ALA A 188 -10.95 -7.62 -1.41
CA ALA A 188 -10.52 -8.99 -1.16
C ALA A 188 -9.02 -9.22 -1.44
N ARG A 189 -8.52 -8.63 -2.53
CA ARG A 189 -7.10 -8.73 -2.92
C ARG A 189 -6.15 -7.90 -2.05
N MET A 190 -6.67 -6.90 -1.32
CA MET A 190 -5.88 -6.03 -0.47
C MET A 190 -5.72 -6.58 0.94
N SER A 191 -6.71 -7.31 1.43
CA SER A 191 -6.79 -7.75 2.82
C SER A 191 -5.71 -8.79 3.18
N CYS A 192 -5.38 -9.71 2.28
CA CYS A 192 -4.31 -10.68 2.52
C CYS A 192 -2.94 -10.00 2.71
N GLY A 193 -2.64 -8.95 1.96
CA GLY A 193 -1.37 -8.22 2.11
C GLY A 193 -1.18 -7.62 3.50
N GLU A 194 -2.26 -7.20 4.17
CA GLU A 194 -2.20 -6.71 5.55
C GLU A 194 -1.89 -7.83 6.54
N VAL A 195 -2.60 -8.96 6.43
CA VAL A 195 -2.35 -10.13 7.29
C VAL A 195 -0.93 -10.63 7.10
N ASP A 196 -0.47 -10.76 5.85
CA ASP A 196 0.88 -11.21 5.51
C ASP A 196 1.95 -10.27 6.08
N MET A 197 1.75 -8.94 5.97
CA MET A 197 2.71 -7.97 6.47
C MET A 197 2.80 -7.98 8.00
N MET A 198 1.65 -8.09 8.68
CA MET A 198 1.60 -8.17 10.13
C MET A 198 2.19 -9.49 10.65
N ARG A 199 1.96 -10.62 9.97
CA ARG A 199 2.61 -11.89 10.28
C ARG A 199 4.12 -11.82 10.07
N LEU A 200 4.57 -11.20 8.96
CA LEU A 200 5.99 -10.98 8.68
C LEU A 200 6.68 -10.17 9.80
N SER A 201 6.01 -9.15 10.36
CA SER A 201 6.54 -8.35 11.47
C SER A 201 6.74 -9.17 12.76
N ARG A 202 5.98 -10.23 12.94
CA ARG A 202 6.14 -11.17 14.05
C ARG A 202 7.34 -12.09 13.86
N GLU A 203 7.55 -12.53 12.63
CA GLU A 203 8.58 -13.52 12.29
C GLU A 203 9.96 -12.90 12.06
N ARG A 204 10.01 -11.60 11.72
CA ARG A 204 11.22 -10.92 11.25
C ARG A 204 11.33 -9.51 11.80
N THR A 205 12.57 -9.06 11.95
CA THR A 205 12.84 -7.65 12.28
C THR A 205 12.66 -6.79 11.03
N LEU A 206 11.69 -5.88 11.08
CA LEU A 206 11.44 -4.89 10.05
C LEU A 206 12.08 -3.55 10.43
N PRO A 207 12.49 -2.70 9.46
CA PRO A 207 13.09 -1.40 9.73
C PRO A 207 12.06 -0.30 10.02
N VAL A 208 10.82 -0.69 10.31
CA VAL A 208 9.68 0.17 10.63
C VAL A 208 8.97 -0.39 11.86
N GLU A 209 8.45 0.52 12.69
CA GLU A 209 7.66 0.13 13.85
C GLU A 209 6.26 -0.26 13.41
N MET A 210 5.74 -1.36 13.95
CA MET A 210 4.44 -1.91 13.65
C MET A 210 3.72 -2.31 14.93
N ALA A 211 2.39 -2.24 14.93
CA ALA A 211 1.59 -2.72 16.04
C ALA A 211 1.91 -4.19 16.32
N LYS A 212 2.02 -4.56 17.60
CA LYS A 212 2.35 -5.92 17.99
C LYS A 212 1.27 -6.89 17.51
N TYR A 213 1.70 -7.90 16.76
CA TYR A 213 0.84 -8.94 16.21
C TYR A 213 0.46 -9.98 17.26
N TYR A 214 -0.81 -10.31 17.33
CA TYR A 214 -1.34 -11.40 18.17
C TYR A 214 -1.82 -12.59 17.35
N PHE A 215 -2.59 -12.35 16.30
CA PHE A 215 -3.06 -13.37 15.36
C PHE A 215 -3.57 -12.70 14.08
N GLY A 216 -3.41 -13.35 12.97
CA GLY A 216 -4.05 -12.96 11.71
C GLY A 216 -4.04 -14.11 10.73
N ASP A 217 -5.17 -14.35 10.11
CA ASP A 217 -5.31 -15.36 9.07
C ASP A 217 -6.26 -14.87 8.00
N HIS A 218 -6.13 -15.39 6.81
CA HIS A 218 -7.05 -15.17 5.70
C HIS A 218 -7.37 -16.49 5.01
N CYS A 219 -8.44 -16.50 4.23
CA CYS A 219 -8.80 -17.63 3.41
C CYS A 219 -9.09 -17.14 1.99
N ASP A 220 -8.21 -17.44 1.05
CA ASP A 220 -8.34 -17.03 -0.35
C ASP A 220 -9.63 -17.56 -1.01
N HIS A 221 -10.11 -18.74 -0.55
CA HIS A 221 -11.33 -19.35 -1.05
C HIS A 221 -12.60 -18.56 -0.72
N THR A 222 -12.65 -17.92 0.47
CA THR A 222 -13.82 -17.17 0.97
C THR A 222 -13.61 -15.66 0.97
N THR A 223 -12.38 -15.19 0.79
CA THR A 223 -11.95 -13.80 0.99
C THR A 223 -12.15 -13.27 2.40
N ASN A 224 -12.39 -14.16 3.36
CA ASN A 224 -12.49 -13.81 4.75
C ASN A 224 -11.10 -13.63 5.36
N TYR A 225 -11.00 -12.73 6.34
CA TYR A 225 -9.80 -12.58 7.16
C TYR A 225 -10.15 -12.11 8.57
N ILE A 226 -9.22 -12.27 9.46
CA ILE A 226 -9.20 -11.67 10.79
C ILE A 226 -7.77 -11.19 11.07
N LEU A 227 -7.63 -10.04 11.71
CA LEU A 227 -6.36 -9.55 12.20
C LEU A 227 -6.53 -9.04 13.63
N ILE A 228 -5.68 -9.51 14.55
CA ILE A 228 -5.67 -9.09 15.95
C ILE A 228 -4.29 -8.56 16.29
N THR A 229 -4.23 -7.31 16.75
CA THR A 229 -3.01 -6.62 17.17
C THR A 229 -3.16 -6.02 18.56
N GLU A 230 -2.08 -5.51 19.13
CA GLU A 230 -2.20 -4.58 20.24
C GLU A 230 -3.07 -3.38 19.86
N ARG A 231 -3.66 -2.77 20.87
CA ARG A 231 -4.40 -1.51 20.73
C ARG A 231 -3.46 -0.35 20.99
N ILE A 232 -3.16 0.43 19.95
CA ILE A 232 -2.38 1.65 20.11
C ILE A 232 -3.12 2.64 21.02
N ARG A 233 -2.42 3.18 22.01
CA ARG A 233 -2.98 4.06 23.05
C ARG A 233 -2.85 5.52 22.64
N PHE A 234 -3.56 5.88 21.58
CA PHE A 234 -3.56 7.25 21.09
C PHE A 234 -3.92 8.27 22.17
N GLY A 235 -3.12 9.33 22.27
CA GLY A 235 -3.33 10.42 23.25
C GLY A 235 -2.82 10.09 24.66
N GLU A 236 -2.25 8.91 24.89
CA GLU A 236 -1.54 8.57 26.13
C GLU A 236 -0.03 8.76 25.90
N ALA A 237 0.59 9.65 26.71
CA ALA A 237 2.02 9.94 26.54
C ALA A 237 2.88 8.66 26.56
N PRO A 238 3.88 8.53 25.68
CA PRO A 238 4.37 9.56 24.74
C PRO A 238 3.62 9.62 23.40
N ILE A 239 2.58 8.80 23.16
CA ILE A 239 1.90 8.67 21.86
C ILE A 239 0.96 9.87 21.64
N GLU A 240 1.09 10.48 20.47
CA GLU A 240 0.24 11.58 20.03
C GLU A 240 -1.24 11.13 19.85
N PRO A 241 -2.21 12.07 19.81
CA PRO A 241 -3.60 11.74 19.49
C PRO A 241 -3.74 11.11 18.10
N ALA A 242 -4.79 10.30 17.90
CA ALA A 242 -5.13 9.78 16.57
C ALA A 242 -5.51 10.93 15.64
N TYR A 243 -4.92 10.96 14.47
CA TYR A 243 -5.25 11.94 13.44
C TYR A 243 -6.34 11.39 12.51
N ARG A 244 -7.22 12.27 12.05
CA ARG A 244 -8.36 11.90 11.21
C ARG A 244 -8.06 12.22 9.75
N LYS A 245 -8.45 11.35 8.86
CA LYS A 245 -8.31 11.53 7.41
C LYS A 245 -8.94 12.84 6.93
N GLY A 246 -8.15 13.65 6.19
CA GLY A 246 -8.59 14.95 5.71
C GLY A 246 -8.56 16.08 6.75
N TYR A 247 -7.89 15.86 7.89
CA TYR A 247 -7.73 16.87 8.96
C TYR A 247 -6.27 17.30 9.14
N ASP A 248 -5.43 17.06 8.17
CA ASP A 248 -3.98 17.32 8.21
C ASP A 248 -3.65 18.79 8.53
N GLN A 249 -4.50 19.73 8.11
CA GLN A 249 -4.34 21.15 8.41
C GLN A 249 -4.39 21.48 9.91
N TYR A 250 -4.89 20.57 10.73
CA TYR A 250 -4.97 20.73 12.19
C TYR A 250 -3.86 20.00 12.94
N VAL A 251 -3.02 19.24 12.23
CA VAL A 251 -1.89 18.52 12.82
C VAL A 251 -0.73 19.50 13.01
N PRO A 252 -0.22 19.68 14.24
CA PRO A 252 0.96 20.51 14.46
C PRO A 252 2.15 19.95 13.68
N GLU A 253 2.97 20.81 13.09
CA GLU A 253 4.21 20.42 12.40
C GLU A 253 4.03 19.27 11.39
N ILE A 254 2.90 19.26 10.68
CA ILE A 254 2.49 18.20 9.74
C ILE A 254 3.59 17.84 8.72
N ASP A 255 4.40 18.81 8.31
CA ASP A 255 5.49 18.60 7.35
C ASP A 255 6.52 17.60 7.90
N GLU A 256 6.81 17.63 9.22
CA GLU A 256 7.70 16.69 9.89
C GLU A 256 7.10 15.28 9.93
N HIS A 257 5.80 15.17 10.22
CA HIS A 257 5.08 13.89 10.21
C HIS A 257 5.19 13.20 8.86
N TYR A 258 4.94 13.91 7.77
CA TYR A 258 5.07 13.36 6.43
C TYR A 258 6.51 12.95 6.10
N GLN A 259 7.52 13.74 6.51
CA GLN A 259 8.92 13.38 6.28
C GLN A 259 9.32 12.08 7.00
N VAL A 260 8.85 11.87 8.23
CA VAL A 260 9.10 10.63 8.98
C VAL A 260 8.48 9.44 8.28
N LEU A 261 7.26 9.58 7.73
CA LEU A 261 6.60 8.53 6.96
C LEU A 261 7.34 8.20 5.66
N ALA A 262 7.78 9.22 4.90
CA ALA A 262 8.56 9.02 3.68
C ALA A 262 9.88 8.28 3.96
N LYS A 263 10.57 8.63 5.04
CA LYS A 263 11.79 7.94 5.50
C LYS A 263 11.49 6.50 5.93
N ALA A 264 10.35 6.24 6.59
CA ALA A 264 9.96 4.88 6.97
C ALA A 264 9.79 3.98 5.74
N ILE A 265 9.11 4.46 4.69
CA ILE A 265 9.00 3.72 3.41
C ILE A 265 10.37 3.54 2.76
N ALA A 266 11.24 4.54 2.77
CA ALA A 266 12.59 4.42 2.23
C ALA A 266 13.40 3.32 2.92
N ARG A 267 13.29 3.21 4.26
CA ARG A 267 13.92 2.13 5.05
C ARG A 267 13.39 0.76 4.66
N LEU A 268 12.08 0.63 4.51
CA LEU A 268 11.44 -0.63 4.12
C LEU A 268 11.88 -1.07 2.72
N VAL A 269 11.88 -0.15 1.75
CA VAL A 269 12.36 -0.42 0.39
C VAL A 269 13.85 -0.79 0.39
N ALA A 270 14.68 -0.06 1.14
CA ALA A 270 16.12 -0.34 1.23
C ALA A 270 16.38 -1.74 1.82
N ALA A 271 15.68 -2.11 2.89
CA ALA A 271 15.79 -3.43 3.50
C ALA A 271 15.31 -4.55 2.58
N HIS A 272 14.22 -4.31 1.83
CA HIS A 272 13.78 -5.24 0.78
C HIS A 272 14.85 -5.43 -0.29
N LYS A 273 15.40 -4.33 -0.84
CA LYS A 273 16.46 -4.38 -1.87
C LYS A 273 17.75 -5.03 -1.37
N ALA A 274 18.08 -4.84 -0.10
CA ALA A 274 19.22 -5.50 0.53
C ALA A 274 18.98 -6.99 0.86
N GLY A 275 17.73 -7.49 0.74
CA GLY A 275 17.38 -8.86 1.13
C GLY A 275 17.43 -9.11 2.64
N THR A 276 17.52 -8.07 3.48
CA THR A 276 17.64 -8.21 4.94
C THR A 276 16.35 -8.63 5.63
N ILE A 277 15.20 -8.44 4.95
CA ILE A 277 13.90 -8.90 5.45
C ILE A 277 13.72 -10.42 5.21
N GLY A 278 14.42 -10.99 4.23
CA GLY A 278 14.38 -12.41 3.86
C GLY A 278 14.36 -12.60 2.35
N HIS A 279 14.73 -13.82 1.92
CA HIS A 279 14.89 -14.15 0.50
C HIS A 279 13.63 -14.75 -0.15
N ASP A 280 12.57 -14.97 0.63
CA ASP A 280 11.31 -15.58 0.21
C ASP A 280 10.17 -14.57 0.02
N LEU A 281 10.47 -13.27 0.05
CA LEU A 281 9.48 -12.20 -0.08
C LEU A 281 8.69 -12.27 -1.40
N GLU A 282 9.29 -12.79 -2.46
CA GLU A 282 8.59 -13.01 -3.73
C GLU A 282 7.49 -14.08 -3.62
N ASN A 283 7.56 -14.98 -2.64
CA ASN A 283 6.50 -15.94 -2.35
C ASN A 283 5.36 -15.31 -1.56
N ILE A 284 5.67 -14.39 -0.64
CA ILE A 284 4.69 -13.71 0.23
C ILE A 284 4.03 -12.55 -0.54
N PHE A 285 4.85 -11.72 -1.18
CA PHE A 285 4.45 -10.52 -1.93
C PHE A 285 4.92 -10.62 -3.38
N PRO A 286 4.29 -11.47 -4.22
CA PRO A 286 4.70 -11.62 -5.61
C PRO A 286 4.69 -10.29 -6.36
N PHE A 287 5.76 -9.99 -7.09
CA PHE A 287 5.85 -8.78 -7.92
C PHE A 287 4.73 -8.70 -8.96
N ALA A 288 4.23 -9.86 -9.39
CA ALA A 288 3.06 -9.95 -10.28
C ALA A 288 1.80 -9.27 -9.71
N ARG A 289 1.69 -9.14 -8.38
CA ARG A 289 0.59 -8.41 -7.73
C ARG A 289 0.79 -6.90 -7.71
N ALA A 290 2.00 -6.42 -7.98
CA ALA A 290 2.34 -4.99 -7.97
C ALA A 290 1.66 -4.22 -9.09
N ALA A 291 1.62 -4.80 -10.29
CA ALA A 291 0.87 -4.26 -11.41
C ALA A 291 -0.62 -4.56 -11.18
N ARG A 292 -1.28 -3.75 -10.35
CA ARG A 292 -2.73 -3.86 -10.17
C ARG A 292 -3.41 -3.62 -11.50
N ASP A 293 -4.02 -4.65 -12.06
CA ASP A 293 -4.96 -4.53 -13.16
C ASP A 293 -6.19 -3.79 -12.61
N PHE A 294 -6.17 -2.46 -12.67
CA PHE A 294 -7.40 -1.70 -12.51
C PHE A 294 -8.29 -2.05 -13.72
N ALA A 295 -9.45 -2.59 -13.44
CA ALA A 295 -10.43 -2.83 -14.48
C ALA A 295 -10.62 -1.54 -15.32
N PRO A 296 -10.87 -1.64 -16.62
CA PRO A 296 -11.22 -0.48 -17.43
C PRO A 296 -12.37 0.28 -16.75
N ILE A 297 -12.23 1.62 -16.68
CA ILE A 297 -13.30 2.46 -16.13
C ILE A 297 -14.41 2.55 -17.17
N GLU A 298 -15.52 1.87 -16.92
CA GLU A 298 -16.70 1.97 -17.76
C GLU A 298 -17.22 3.41 -17.77
N ASN A 299 -17.58 3.92 -18.94
CA ASN A 299 -18.10 5.28 -19.10
C ASN A 299 -17.18 6.40 -18.58
N ALA A 300 -15.85 6.22 -18.67
CA ALA A 300 -14.86 7.16 -18.17
C ALA A 300 -15.13 8.61 -18.62
N GLU A 301 -15.53 8.82 -19.89
CA GLU A 301 -15.84 10.14 -20.42
C GLU A 301 -17.01 10.81 -19.67
N ALA A 302 -18.08 10.08 -19.40
CA ALA A 302 -19.24 10.60 -18.67
C ALA A 302 -18.90 10.91 -17.20
N LEU A 303 -18.03 10.10 -16.56
CA LEU A 303 -17.58 10.34 -15.19
C LEU A 303 -16.68 11.59 -15.12
N VAL A 304 -15.79 11.77 -16.07
CA VAL A 304 -14.95 12.97 -16.20
C VAL A 304 -15.82 14.21 -16.39
N ASP A 305 -16.82 14.16 -17.28
CA ASP A 305 -17.73 15.28 -17.53
C ASP A 305 -18.58 15.61 -16.30
N ARG A 306 -19.02 14.61 -15.54
CA ARG A 306 -19.74 14.81 -14.27
C ARG A 306 -18.85 15.47 -13.21
N LEU A 307 -17.59 15.08 -13.11
CA LEU A 307 -16.64 15.74 -12.21
C LEU A 307 -16.37 17.19 -12.63
N ILE A 308 -16.20 17.44 -13.91
CA ILE A 308 -16.05 18.80 -14.46
C ILE A 308 -17.27 19.69 -14.15
N ASP A 309 -18.48 19.15 -14.32
CA ASP A 309 -19.71 19.86 -13.98
C ASP A 309 -19.75 20.22 -12.48
N PHE A 310 -19.37 19.28 -11.61
CA PHE A 310 -19.26 19.54 -10.18
C PHE A 310 -18.28 20.67 -9.87
N ILE A 311 -17.06 20.62 -10.43
CA ILE A 311 -15.99 21.60 -10.20
C ILE A 311 -16.35 22.97 -10.75
N SER A 312 -16.99 23.03 -11.93
CA SER A 312 -17.23 24.31 -12.61
C SER A 312 -18.57 24.99 -12.28
N ARG A 313 -19.61 24.20 -12.01
CA ARG A 313 -20.98 24.68 -11.84
C ARG A 313 -21.52 24.51 -10.43
N VAL A 314 -21.32 23.32 -9.84
CA VAL A 314 -21.94 22.99 -8.54
C VAL A 314 -21.19 23.65 -7.40
N ALA A 315 -19.87 23.44 -7.32
CA ALA A 315 -19.08 23.87 -6.17
C ALA A 315 -17.72 24.50 -6.55
N PRO A 316 -17.65 25.47 -7.50
CA PRO A 316 -16.38 26.05 -7.93
C PRO A 316 -15.60 26.73 -6.80
N HIS A 317 -16.28 27.23 -5.80
CA HIS A 317 -15.69 27.92 -4.65
C HIS A 317 -14.97 26.99 -3.66
N LEU A 318 -15.13 25.66 -3.80
CA LEU A 318 -14.39 24.68 -3.03
C LEU A 318 -13.00 24.38 -3.61
N PHE A 319 -12.68 24.89 -4.79
CA PHE A 319 -11.44 24.63 -5.51
C PHE A 319 -10.65 25.92 -5.75
N VAL A 320 -9.36 25.77 -6.05
CA VAL A 320 -8.54 26.93 -6.41
C VAL A 320 -9.04 27.53 -7.74
N PRO A 321 -9.20 28.88 -7.85
CA PRO A 321 -9.86 29.50 -9.02
C PRO A 321 -9.23 29.13 -10.36
N GLU A 322 -7.92 28.92 -10.41
CA GLU A 322 -7.18 28.56 -11.62
C GLU A 322 -7.65 27.23 -12.22
N THR A 323 -8.05 26.27 -11.37
CA THR A 323 -8.48 24.93 -11.79
C THR A 323 -9.95 24.86 -12.20
N THR A 324 -10.74 25.90 -11.94
CA THR A 324 -12.17 25.96 -12.29
C THR A 324 -12.45 26.65 -13.63
N THR A 325 -11.41 27.17 -14.29
CA THR A 325 -11.58 27.89 -15.56
C THR A 325 -11.92 26.94 -16.71
N PRO A 326 -12.76 27.34 -17.67
CA PRO A 326 -13.10 26.49 -18.83
C PRO A 326 -11.87 26.03 -19.63
N ALA A 327 -10.85 26.86 -19.76
CA ALA A 327 -9.63 26.53 -20.47
C ALA A 327 -8.82 25.45 -19.75
N PHE A 328 -8.69 25.56 -18.42
CA PHE A 328 -8.04 24.55 -17.60
C PHE A 328 -8.78 23.22 -17.68
N LEU A 329 -10.10 23.21 -17.46
CA LEU A 329 -10.91 22.01 -17.45
C LEU A 329 -10.94 21.30 -18.80
N ALA A 330 -10.95 22.04 -19.91
CA ALA A 330 -10.86 21.46 -21.24
C ALA A 330 -9.50 20.75 -21.48
N ARG A 331 -8.39 21.36 -21.04
CA ARG A 331 -7.06 20.74 -21.08
C ARG A 331 -7.01 19.53 -20.17
N TRP A 332 -7.45 19.65 -18.93
CA TRP A 332 -7.48 18.58 -17.94
C TRP A 332 -8.28 17.37 -18.46
N ARG A 333 -9.48 17.59 -19.00
CA ARG A 333 -10.31 16.54 -19.62
C ARG A 333 -9.56 15.76 -20.70
N LYS A 334 -8.92 16.50 -21.61
CA LYS A 334 -8.14 15.90 -22.70
C LYS A 334 -7.00 15.03 -22.16
N ASP A 335 -6.26 15.53 -21.18
CA ASP A 335 -5.12 14.84 -20.59
C ASP A 335 -5.56 13.61 -19.77
N VAL A 336 -6.66 13.71 -19.01
CA VAL A 336 -7.20 12.59 -18.25
C VAL A 336 -7.65 11.47 -19.16
N LEU A 337 -8.43 11.76 -20.19
CA LEU A 337 -8.88 10.73 -21.14
C LEU A 337 -7.72 10.09 -21.89
N PHE A 338 -6.72 10.86 -22.30
CA PHE A 338 -5.48 10.33 -22.89
C PHE A 338 -4.75 9.40 -21.92
N GLY A 339 -4.57 9.80 -20.66
CA GLY A 339 -3.89 8.98 -19.66
C GLY A 339 -4.65 7.69 -19.32
N LEU A 340 -5.98 7.72 -19.30
CA LEU A 340 -6.78 6.52 -19.10
C LEU A 340 -6.69 5.54 -20.28
N GLU A 341 -6.64 6.06 -21.51
CA GLU A 341 -6.42 5.25 -22.72
C GLU A 341 -5.06 4.55 -22.70
N HIS A 342 -4.04 5.21 -22.13
CA HIS A 342 -2.66 4.71 -22.09
C HIS A 342 -2.22 4.20 -20.71
N LYS A 343 -3.17 3.94 -19.82
CA LYS A 343 -2.92 3.53 -18.43
C LYS A 343 -2.00 2.31 -18.34
N ASP A 344 -2.19 1.32 -19.21
CA ASP A 344 -1.38 0.10 -19.19
C ASP A 344 0.09 0.36 -19.54
N ALA A 345 0.34 1.29 -20.47
CA ALA A 345 1.70 1.72 -20.79
C ALA A 345 2.37 2.44 -19.60
N VAL A 346 1.60 3.26 -18.86
CA VAL A 346 2.08 3.90 -17.63
C VAL A 346 2.40 2.85 -16.57
N ILE A 347 1.49 1.91 -16.31
CA ILE A 347 1.71 0.85 -15.33
C ILE A 347 2.94 0.00 -15.70
N ALA A 348 3.07 -0.37 -16.97
CA ALA A 348 4.25 -1.10 -17.44
C ALA A 348 5.54 -0.31 -17.23
N TYR A 349 5.52 1.00 -17.48
CA TYR A 349 6.68 1.86 -17.27
C TYR A 349 7.06 1.95 -15.78
N LEU A 350 6.09 2.15 -14.88
CA LEU A 350 6.32 2.24 -13.44
C LEU A 350 6.96 0.97 -12.86
N HIS A 351 6.75 -0.18 -13.48
CA HIS A 351 7.29 -1.48 -13.04
C HIS A 351 8.46 -1.99 -13.89
N LYS A 352 8.83 -1.27 -14.97
CA LYS A 352 9.91 -1.67 -15.85
C LYS A 352 11.28 -1.66 -15.17
N ASN A 353 11.54 -0.62 -14.37
CA ASN A 353 12.81 -0.48 -13.66
C ASN A 353 12.63 -0.91 -12.20
N VAL A 354 13.15 -2.08 -11.88
CA VAL A 354 13.06 -2.65 -10.53
C VAL A 354 13.71 -1.78 -9.44
N ASP A 355 14.61 -0.86 -9.79
CA ASP A 355 15.21 0.07 -8.81
C ASP A 355 14.16 1.02 -8.21
N TYR A 356 13.07 1.29 -8.95
CA TYR A 356 11.96 2.14 -8.53
C TYR A 356 10.75 1.35 -8.02
N THR A 357 10.95 0.08 -7.65
CA THR A 357 9.91 -0.77 -7.04
C THR A 357 10.40 -1.33 -5.72
N GLY A 358 9.51 -1.69 -4.82
CA GLY A 358 9.88 -2.31 -3.56
C GLY A 358 8.69 -2.72 -2.72
N LEU A 359 8.96 -3.34 -1.58
CA LEU A 359 7.94 -3.60 -0.57
C LEU A 359 7.51 -2.26 0.04
N CYS A 360 6.27 -1.89 -0.14
CA CYS A 360 5.75 -0.58 0.24
C CYS A 360 4.35 -0.67 0.87
N HIS A 361 3.95 0.45 1.44
CA HIS A 361 2.61 0.72 1.93
C HIS A 361 1.86 1.61 0.92
N PRO A 362 0.69 1.21 0.40
CA PRO A 362 0.02 1.93 -0.70
C PRO A 362 -0.71 3.21 -0.29
N ASN A 363 -0.94 3.43 1.01
CA ASN A 363 -1.81 4.50 1.52
C ASN A 363 -1.32 5.00 2.89
N LEU A 364 -0.07 5.46 2.96
CA LEU A 364 0.56 5.88 4.21
C LEU A 364 0.32 7.38 4.47
N ASN A 365 -0.94 7.73 4.76
CA ASN A 365 -1.30 9.04 5.28
C ASN A 365 -1.09 9.10 6.80
N VAL A 366 -1.14 10.28 7.38
CA VAL A 366 -0.94 10.47 8.84
C VAL A 366 -1.99 9.73 9.70
N ASP A 367 -3.18 9.48 9.17
CA ASP A 367 -4.21 8.70 9.84
C ASP A 367 -3.92 7.19 9.88
N ASN A 368 -2.95 6.72 9.07
CA ASN A 368 -2.49 5.33 9.02
C ASN A 368 -1.15 5.14 9.76
N ALA A 369 -0.89 5.99 10.75
CA ALA A 369 0.29 5.92 11.59
C ALA A 369 -0.01 6.38 13.02
N TRP A 370 0.86 6.05 13.95
CA TRP A 370 0.92 6.70 15.24
C TRP A 370 2.30 7.32 15.42
N PHE A 371 2.37 8.39 16.21
CA PHE A 371 3.57 9.20 16.35
C PHE A 371 3.93 9.39 17.82
N TRP A 372 5.22 9.55 18.09
CA TRP A 372 5.74 9.90 19.40
C TRP A 372 7.08 10.63 19.27
N ARG A 373 7.40 11.43 20.29
CA ARG A 373 8.72 12.06 20.40
C ARG A 373 9.55 11.34 21.45
N ASP A 374 10.83 11.15 21.13
CA ASP A 374 11.78 10.60 22.08
C ASP A 374 12.33 11.68 23.04
N GLU A 375 13.26 11.31 23.92
CA GLU A 375 13.88 12.23 24.90
C GLU A 375 14.67 13.37 24.25
N SER A 376 15.07 13.25 22.99
CA SER A 376 15.75 14.30 22.21
C SER A 376 14.77 15.16 21.39
N ASP A 377 13.48 15.01 21.58
CA ASP A 377 12.38 15.66 20.83
C ASP A 377 12.32 15.24 19.35
N GLN A 378 12.97 14.13 18.99
CA GLN A 378 12.89 13.58 17.64
C GLN A 378 11.56 12.86 17.43
N LEU A 379 10.86 13.19 16.36
CA LEU A 379 9.62 12.54 15.97
C LEU A 379 9.87 11.15 15.36
N HIS A 380 9.11 10.18 15.82
CA HIS A 380 9.07 8.80 15.33
C HIS A 380 7.66 8.43 14.89
N ALA A 381 7.55 7.40 14.05
CA ALA A 381 6.26 6.88 13.60
C ALA A 381 6.23 5.35 13.62
N GLY A 382 5.09 4.80 14.03
CA GLY A 382 4.71 3.43 13.76
C GLY A 382 3.59 3.38 12.72
N LEU A 383 3.52 2.32 11.94
CA LEU A 383 2.68 2.23 10.75
C LEU A 383 1.51 1.27 10.95
N LEU A 384 0.32 1.68 10.47
CA LEU A 384 -0.95 0.97 10.58
C LEU A 384 -1.59 0.77 9.20
N ASP A 385 -2.63 -0.06 9.15
CA ASP A 385 -3.50 -0.24 7.98
C ASP A 385 -2.74 -0.66 6.70
N TRP A 386 -2.03 -1.78 6.79
CA TRP A 386 -1.22 -2.34 5.72
C TRP A 386 -2.04 -2.95 4.55
N GLY A 387 -3.32 -2.61 4.46
CA GLY A 387 -4.18 -3.05 3.37
C GLY A 387 -3.57 -2.75 2.00
N GLY A 388 -3.35 -3.81 1.21
CA GLY A 388 -2.69 -3.71 -0.09
C GLY A 388 -1.18 -3.53 -0.07
N ALA A 389 -0.53 -3.72 1.09
CA ALA A 389 0.93 -3.79 1.16
C ALA A 389 1.48 -4.88 0.23
N GLY A 390 2.64 -4.62 -0.33
CA GLY A 390 3.29 -5.54 -1.26
C GLY A 390 4.39 -4.86 -2.06
N GLN A 391 4.97 -5.59 -2.99
CA GLN A 391 5.89 -4.99 -3.95
C GLN A 391 5.10 -4.06 -4.87
N MET A 392 5.52 -2.83 -5.03
CA MET A 392 4.89 -1.85 -5.92
C MET A 392 5.89 -0.79 -6.38
N SER A 393 5.48 0.05 -7.32
CA SER A 393 6.24 1.26 -7.67
C SER A 393 6.34 2.19 -6.47
N ILE A 394 7.55 2.71 -6.20
CA ILE A 394 7.81 3.73 -5.18
C ILE A 394 6.93 4.97 -5.43
N ALA A 395 6.75 5.33 -6.70
CA ALA A 395 5.89 6.44 -7.07
C ALA A 395 4.44 6.25 -6.61
N GLN A 396 3.88 5.02 -6.72
CA GLN A 396 2.54 4.71 -6.22
C GLN A 396 2.44 4.80 -4.69
N ALA A 397 3.49 4.39 -3.97
CA ALA A 397 3.53 4.51 -2.51
C ALA A 397 3.58 5.98 -2.08
N LEU A 398 4.41 6.80 -2.73
CA LEU A 398 4.50 8.24 -2.46
C LEU A 398 3.20 8.99 -2.82
N ASP A 399 2.56 8.63 -3.93
CA ASP A 399 1.23 9.15 -4.28
C ASP A 399 0.18 8.83 -3.20
N GLY A 400 0.22 7.62 -2.64
CA GLY A 400 -0.66 7.20 -1.56
C GLY A 400 -0.48 8.02 -0.28
N MET A 401 0.67 8.65 -0.08
CA MET A 401 0.95 9.51 1.08
C MET A 401 0.38 10.92 0.93
N VAL A 402 0.28 11.43 -0.29
CA VAL A 402 -0.08 12.83 -0.56
C VAL A 402 -1.55 13.02 -0.96
N MET A 403 -2.43 12.15 -0.53
CA MET A 403 -3.86 12.28 -0.83
C MET A 403 -4.52 13.40 -0.03
N MET A 404 -4.12 13.60 1.24
CA MET A 404 -4.85 14.36 2.24
C MET A 404 -4.18 15.65 2.74
N PRO A 405 -2.95 16.03 2.35
CA PRO A 405 -2.35 17.28 2.78
C PRO A 405 -3.25 18.49 2.47
N ASP A 406 -3.16 19.52 3.31
CA ASP A 406 -3.75 20.82 3.02
C ASP A 406 -3.35 21.27 1.59
N PRO A 407 -4.31 21.55 0.70
CA PRO A 407 -4.02 21.93 -0.67
C PRO A 407 -3.06 23.11 -0.82
N LYS A 408 -2.98 24.00 0.17
CA LYS A 408 -2.02 25.11 0.18
C LYS A 408 -0.57 24.69 0.32
N LYS A 409 -0.33 23.52 0.92
CA LYS A 409 1.00 22.97 1.14
C LYS A 409 1.36 21.86 0.14
N TYR A 410 0.38 21.31 -0.55
CA TYR A 410 0.45 20.08 -1.31
C TYR A 410 1.66 20.00 -2.26
N THR A 411 1.81 20.97 -3.17
CA THR A 411 2.88 20.96 -4.16
C THR A 411 4.27 20.91 -3.53
N ARG A 412 4.53 21.81 -2.55
CA ARG A 412 5.80 21.85 -1.84
C ARG A 412 6.05 20.54 -1.10
N LEU A 413 5.06 20.06 -0.35
CA LEU A 413 5.17 18.83 0.43
C LEU A 413 5.52 17.64 -0.45
N ARG A 414 4.90 17.50 -1.62
CA ARG A 414 5.20 16.41 -2.56
C ARG A 414 6.67 16.40 -2.97
N HIS A 415 7.25 17.55 -3.31
CA HIS A 415 8.68 17.65 -3.62
C HIS A 415 9.56 17.31 -2.42
N ASP A 416 9.20 17.80 -1.23
CA ASP A 416 9.93 17.53 0.01
C ASP A 416 9.92 16.01 0.35
N LEU A 417 8.81 15.31 0.09
CA LEU A 417 8.70 13.87 0.31
C LEU A 417 9.56 13.04 -0.64
N ILE A 418 9.59 13.39 -1.93
CA ILE A 418 10.47 12.74 -2.90
C ILE A 418 11.93 12.91 -2.46
N ALA A 419 12.32 14.12 -2.05
CA ALA A 419 13.68 14.40 -1.58
C ALA A 419 14.01 13.63 -0.29
N ALA A 420 13.09 13.59 0.68
CA ALA A 420 13.27 12.87 1.95
C ALA A 420 13.40 11.36 1.70
N PHE A 421 12.58 10.79 0.82
CA PHE A 421 12.67 9.39 0.43
C PHE A 421 14.03 9.08 -0.19
N ILE A 422 14.43 9.82 -1.23
CA ILE A 422 15.71 9.59 -1.95
C ILE A 422 16.90 9.73 -1.00
N GLY A 423 16.90 10.76 -0.15
CA GLY A 423 17.97 11.00 0.81
C GLY A 423 18.13 9.85 1.81
N GLU A 424 17.06 9.39 2.42
CA GLU A 424 17.08 8.26 3.36
C GLU A 424 17.45 6.95 2.67
N TYR A 425 16.86 6.68 1.49
CA TYR A 425 17.17 5.48 0.71
C TYR A 425 18.66 5.43 0.34
N ALA A 426 19.22 6.53 -0.17
CA ALA A 426 20.64 6.61 -0.52
C ALA A 426 21.57 6.45 0.68
N ALA A 427 21.20 7.01 1.84
CA ALA A 427 21.98 6.88 3.08
C ALA A 427 22.09 5.43 3.55
N ILE A 428 21.06 4.62 3.32
CA ILE A 428 21.01 3.21 3.75
C ILE A 428 21.59 2.27 2.69
N SER A 429 21.14 2.42 1.45
CA SER A 429 21.48 1.50 0.34
C SER A 429 22.80 1.81 -0.34
N GLY A 430 23.30 3.04 -0.22
CA GLY A 430 24.43 3.55 -1.01
C GLY A 430 24.08 3.84 -2.47
N VAL A 431 22.80 3.69 -2.86
CA VAL A 431 22.31 3.89 -4.24
C VAL A 431 21.49 5.16 -4.30
N ALA A 432 21.85 6.09 -5.16
CA ALA A 432 21.08 7.31 -5.42
C ALA A 432 20.06 7.03 -6.54
N LEU A 433 18.77 7.23 -6.25
CA LEU A 433 17.73 7.27 -7.28
C LEU A 433 17.72 8.62 -7.97
N ASP A 434 17.44 8.63 -9.26
CA ASP A 434 17.30 9.86 -10.03
C ASP A 434 15.99 10.57 -9.65
N VAL A 435 16.11 11.83 -9.23
CA VAL A 435 14.97 12.63 -8.75
C VAL A 435 14.01 12.99 -9.90
N ASP A 436 14.53 13.23 -11.10
CA ASP A 436 13.72 13.58 -12.27
C ASP A 436 12.92 12.37 -12.75
N GLU A 437 13.53 11.18 -12.72
CA GLU A 437 12.85 9.92 -13.04
C GLU A 437 11.75 9.60 -12.03
N LEU A 438 12.04 9.68 -10.72
CA LEU A 438 11.02 9.42 -9.70
C LEU A 438 9.88 10.45 -9.75
N THR A 439 10.19 11.72 -10.01
CA THR A 439 9.19 12.77 -10.21
C THR A 439 8.33 12.49 -11.46
N LEU A 440 8.93 12.07 -12.56
CA LEU A 440 8.20 11.66 -13.76
C LEU A 440 7.24 10.50 -13.48
N GLN A 441 7.72 9.49 -12.74
CA GLN A 441 6.92 8.34 -12.36
C GLN A 441 5.76 8.74 -11.42
N CYS A 442 5.99 9.60 -10.43
CA CYS A 442 4.94 10.13 -9.55
C CYS A 442 3.87 10.89 -10.35
N LYS A 443 4.29 11.76 -11.29
CA LYS A 443 3.33 12.50 -12.12
C LYS A 443 2.50 11.58 -13.02
N ALA A 444 3.11 10.58 -13.62
CA ALA A 444 2.40 9.63 -14.48
C ALA A 444 1.57 8.62 -13.65
N GLY A 445 2.04 8.23 -12.48
CA GLY A 445 1.38 7.28 -11.59
C GLY A 445 -0.02 7.70 -11.17
N ILE A 446 -0.30 9.01 -11.16
CA ILE A 446 -1.60 9.59 -10.77
C ILE A 446 -2.79 9.00 -11.56
N TYR A 447 -2.57 8.54 -12.79
CA TYR A 447 -3.61 7.91 -13.60
C TYR A 447 -4.03 6.54 -13.08
N SER A 448 -3.12 5.80 -12.46
CA SER A 448 -3.39 4.49 -11.87
C SER A 448 -3.78 4.55 -10.39
N THR A 449 -3.68 5.71 -9.76
CA THR A 449 -4.01 5.92 -8.34
C THR A 449 -5.15 6.91 -8.18
N ALA A 450 -4.85 8.21 -8.12
CA ALA A 450 -5.82 9.26 -7.82
C ALA A 450 -6.95 9.34 -8.84
N ILE A 451 -6.66 9.41 -10.14
CA ILE A 451 -7.69 9.56 -11.18
C ILE A 451 -8.64 8.35 -11.19
N CYS A 452 -8.10 7.12 -11.12
CA CYS A 452 -8.95 5.94 -11.06
C CYS A 452 -9.89 5.97 -9.84
N THR A 453 -9.36 6.26 -8.65
CA THR A 453 -10.17 6.29 -7.41
C THR A 453 -11.20 7.43 -7.42
N ILE A 454 -10.81 8.62 -7.89
CA ILE A 454 -11.75 9.76 -8.00
C ILE A 454 -12.90 9.40 -8.91
N LEU A 455 -12.64 8.83 -10.08
CA LEU A 455 -13.69 8.52 -11.04
C LEU A 455 -14.57 7.33 -10.63
N THR A 456 -14.01 6.30 -9.99
CA THR A 456 -14.75 5.08 -9.66
C THR A 456 -15.45 5.10 -8.30
N ILE A 457 -15.00 5.97 -7.38
CA ILE A 457 -15.52 6.01 -6.00
C ILE A 457 -16.05 7.41 -5.65
N ILE A 458 -15.20 8.44 -5.84
CA ILE A 458 -15.52 9.77 -5.31
C ILE A 458 -16.62 10.45 -6.12
N VAL A 459 -16.61 10.32 -7.44
CA VAL A 459 -17.65 10.96 -8.30
C VAL A 459 -19.06 10.50 -7.91
N ASP A 460 -19.24 9.26 -7.49
CA ASP A 460 -20.53 8.78 -7.00
C ASP A 460 -20.84 9.30 -5.59
N ALA A 461 -19.83 9.39 -4.73
CA ALA A 461 -19.97 9.96 -3.39
C ALA A 461 -20.36 11.44 -3.40
N LEU A 462 -20.04 12.19 -4.46
CA LEU A 462 -20.52 13.59 -4.63
C LEU A 462 -22.05 13.72 -4.68
N SER A 463 -22.77 12.61 -4.91
CA SER A 463 -24.24 12.59 -4.84
C SER A 463 -24.80 12.52 -3.42
N LEU A 464 -23.95 12.45 -2.38
CA LEU A 464 -24.37 12.37 -0.99
C LEU A 464 -25.20 13.61 -0.58
N PHE A 465 -24.89 14.76 -1.13
CA PHE A 465 -25.63 15.99 -0.88
C PHE A 465 -26.28 16.54 -2.15
N PRO A 466 -27.47 17.19 -2.03
CA PRO A 466 -28.03 18.01 -3.09
C PRO A 466 -27.07 19.13 -3.50
N GLU A 467 -27.12 19.57 -4.77
CA GLU A 467 -26.30 20.68 -5.29
C GLU A 467 -26.40 21.95 -4.45
N GLU A 468 -27.59 22.28 -3.98
CA GLU A 468 -27.84 23.50 -3.16
C GLU A 468 -27.09 23.44 -1.81
N THR A 469 -26.85 22.23 -1.29
CA THR A 469 -26.04 22.06 -0.08
C THR A 469 -24.57 22.41 -0.37
N TYR A 470 -24.01 21.90 -1.47
CA TYR A 470 -22.65 22.24 -1.88
C TYR A 470 -22.48 23.75 -2.16
N LYS A 471 -23.43 24.38 -2.84
CA LYS A 471 -23.42 25.83 -3.11
C LYS A 471 -23.44 26.67 -1.85
N GLY A 472 -24.04 26.17 -0.77
CA GLY A 472 -24.11 26.83 0.52
C GLY A 472 -22.89 26.67 1.42
N MET A 473 -21.96 25.77 1.08
CA MET A 473 -20.75 25.53 1.87
C MET A 473 -19.82 26.74 1.80
N LYS A 474 -19.08 26.97 2.88
CA LYS A 474 -18.17 28.11 2.98
C LYS A 474 -16.85 27.88 2.25
N ASP A 475 -16.24 26.75 2.46
CA ASP A 475 -14.97 26.31 1.90
C ASP A 475 -14.82 24.78 2.04
N ILE A 476 -13.66 24.23 1.66
CA ILE A 476 -13.38 22.79 1.73
C ILE A 476 -13.38 22.22 3.16
N TYR A 477 -13.32 23.08 4.17
CA TYR A 477 -13.36 22.69 5.59
C TYR A 477 -14.73 22.97 6.23
N ASP A 478 -15.78 23.12 5.42
CA ASP A 478 -17.15 23.29 5.93
C ASP A 478 -17.56 22.14 6.85
N ASP A 479 -18.26 22.45 7.93
CA ASP A 479 -18.69 21.49 8.95
C ASP A 479 -19.50 20.32 8.34
N THR A 480 -20.25 20.57 7.27
CA THR A 480 -21.02 19.54 6.57
C THR A 480 -20.10 18.51 5.92
N LEU A 481 -19.03 18.93 5.25
CA LEU A 481 -18.01 18.05 4.68
C LEU A 481 -17.26 17.29 5.78
N GLN A 482 -16.90 18.00 6.85
CA GLN A 482 -16.18 17.40 7.98
C GLN A 482 -17.01 16.31 8.67
N SER A 483 -18.29 16.54 8.94
CA SER A 483 -19.15 15.60 9.67
C SER A 483 -19.38 14.29 8.94
N THR A 484 -19.23 14.27 7.62
CA THR A 484 -19.45 13.10 6.76
C THR A 484 -18.17 12.46 6.25
N GLY A 485 -17.01 13.07 6.50
CA GLY A 485 -15.73 12.64 5.91
C GLY A 485 -15.53 13.04 4.45
N MET A 486 -16.51 13.72 3.82
CA MET A 486 -16.39 14.20 2.44
C MET A 486 -15.29 15.24 2.25
N VAL A 487 -14.81 15.85 3.32
CA VAL A 487 -13.65 16.74 3.30
C VAL A 487 -12.44 16.06 2.64
N ALA A 488 -12.16 14.80 2.95
CA ALA A 488 -11.08 14.04 2.36
C ALA A 488 -11.24 13.88 0.84
N ALA A 489 -12.45 13.61 0.37
CA ALA A 489 -12.75 13.48 -1.05
C ALA A 489 -12.51 14.79 -1.82
N ILE A 490 -12.98 15.91 -1.28
CA ILE A 490 -12.80 17.23 -1.92
C ILE A 490 -11.33 17.65 -1.91
N ILE A 491 -10.60 17.45 -0.80
CA ILE A 491 -9.15 17.72 -0.72
C ILE A 491 -8.40 16.88 -1.77
N TRP A 492 -8.74 15.62 -1.91
CA TRP A 492 -8.06 14.75 -2.87
C TRP A 492 -8.30 15.19 -4.33
N ILE A 493 -9.52 15.60 -4.65
CA ILE A 493 -9.81 16.19 -5.97
C ILE A 493 -8.96 17.46 -6.18
N ASP A 494 -8.96 18.41 -5.23
CA ASP A 494 -8.24 19.68 -5.37
C ASP A 494 -6.73 19.45 -5.49
N ASN A 495 -6.14 18.58 -4.64
CA ASN A 495 -4.74 18.20 -4.74
C ASN A 495 -4.40 17.58 -6.11
N THR A 496 -5.27 16.71 -6.61
CA THR A 496 -5.09 16.11 -7.94
C THR A 496 -5.14 17.14 -9.06
N LEU A 497 -6.08 18.10 -9.02
CA LEU A 497 -6.17 19.17 -10.03
C LEU A 497 -4.92 20.07 -10.02
N ARG A 498 -4.32 20.33 -8.86
CA ARG A 498 -3.12 21.17 -8.71
C ARG A 498 -1.91 20.62 -9.46
N GLU A 499 -1.83 19.31 -9.70
CA GLU A 499 -0.77 18.71 -10.51
C GLU A 499 -0.72 19.27 -11.95
N TRP A 500 -1.86 19.76 -12.47
CA TRP A 500 -1.91 20.42 -13.78
C TRP A 500 -1.59 21.92 -13.75
N LEU A 501 -1.30 22.48 -12.57
CA LEU A 501 -0.77 23.85 -12.42
C LEU A 501 0.78 23.88 -12.46
N GLU A 502 1.43 22.73 -12.36
CA GLU A 502 2.87 22.59 -12.44
C GLU A 502 3.39 22.77 -13.88
N ASP A 503 4.67 23.13 -14.03
CA ASP A 503 5.33 23.30 -15.34
C ASP A 503 5.32 22.02 -16.18
N VAL A 504 5.55 20.86 -15.55
CA VAL A 504 5.41 19.54 -16.15
C VAL A 504 4.16 18.89 -15.56
N THR A 505 3.14 18.74 -16.38
CA THR A 505 1.86 18.17 -15.94
C THR A 505 1.86 16.63 -15.99
N PRO A 506 0.92 15.95 -15.29
CA PRO A 506 0.69 14.51 -15.49
C PRO A 506 0.43 14.14 -16.95
N GLY A 507 -0.27 15.01 -17.72
CA GLY A 507 -0.47 14.80 -19.15
C GLY A 507 0.83 14.81 -19.94
N ASP A 508 1.78 15.70 -19.61
CA ASP A 508 3.10 15.74 -20.25
C ASP A 508 3.92 14.49 -19.87
N ALA A 509 3.88 14.09 -18.60
CA ALA A 509 4.55 12.88 -18.13
C ALA A 509 4.03 11.62 -18.83
N CYS A 510 2.71 11.48 -18.95
CA CYS A 510 2.09 10.35 -19.66
C CYS A 510 2.50 10.31 -21.13
N ARG A 511 2.43 11.45 -21.85
CA ARG A 511 2.88 11.54 -23.26
C ARG A 511 4.34 11.15 -23.42
N ARG A 512 5.22 11.59 -22.51
CA ARG A 512 6.63 11.22 -22.53
C ARG A 512 6.82 9.71 -22.36
N ILE A 513 6.11 9.09 -21.42
CA ILE A 513 6.17 7.63 -21.19
C ILE A 513 5.68 6.86 -22.42
N VAL A 514 4.53 7.25 -22.98
CA VAL A 514 3.99 6.60 -24.19
C VAL A 514 4.98 6.69 -25.36
N ALA A 515 5.65 7.84 -25.53
CA ALA A 515 6.66 8.00 -26.57
C ALA A 515 7.92 7.12 -26.34
N LEU A 516 8.25 6.80 -25.09
CA LEU A 516 9.37 5.90 -24.74
C LEU A 516 9.01 4.41 -24.86
N SER A 517 7.70 4.09 -24.92
CA SER A 517 7.20 2.72 -25.01
C SER A 517 6.95 2.25 -26.43
N ASN A 518 6.94 3.17 -27.40
CA ASN A 518 6.86 2.92 -28.86
C ASN A 518 8.27 2.89 -29.50
#